data_da411b82cae1d0e089c8b110f6557c9d
#
_entry.id   da411b82cae1d0e089c8b110f6557c9d
#
_cell.length_a   1.000
_cell.length_b   1.000
_cell.length_c   1.000
_cell.angle_alpha   90.00
_cell.angle_beta   90.00
_cell.angle_gamma   90.00
#
_symmetry.space_group_name_H-M   'P 1'
#
loop_
_entity.id
_entity.type
_entity.pdbx_description
1 polymer ?
#
loop_
_entity_poly.entity_id
_entity_poly.type
_entity_poly.pdbx_seq_one_letter_code
_entity_poly.pdbx_strand_id
1 'polypeptide(L)'
;MSCPDCFSGHVHQGTPKGQVTKLHGLDVYVVEPAGGSDGVTGIIIIIPDAFGWNFVNNRILADHYAEKSKYKIYLPDFMHGRAAPAWLVDTMRAVLKTDTLYDWLTKPYHVACALAAFVPFIYYNSPTKSWPTVQSFFAAVRQNEGAQLPIGAAGFCWGGKHTVTLAQGAEANGQLLINAGFTGHPSLLDIPKDIEKISIPVSFALGEHDNVIKPTQIAQIKRILNEKEENVSSEVKMYYGVGHGFCVRADTKLLDADRQATEAENQALAWFNRHFADFSS
;
A
#
# COMPACT_ATOMS: atom_id res chain seq x y z
N MET A 1 4.75 17.18 3.78
CA MET A 1 5.14 16.98 5.19
C MET A 1 4.61 15.62 5.61
N SER A 2 5.46 14.73 6.03
CA SER A 2 5.06 13.39 6.45
C SER A 2 4.47 13.47 7.85
N CYS A 3 3.35 12.81 8.02
CA CYS A 3 2.59 12.76 9.26
C CYS A 3 3.24 11.74 10.23
N PRO A 4 3.29 12.01 11.53
CA PRO A 4 3.71 11.04 12.55
C PRO A 4 2.96 9.70 12.45
N ASP A 5 1.70 9.73 12.09
CA ASP A 5 0.84 8.54 11.96
C ASP A 5 1.31 7.55 10.87
N CYS A 6 2.08 8.01 9.87
CA CYS A 6 2.66 7.12 8.85
C CYS A 6 3.62 6.07 9.44
N PHE A 7 4.11 6.27 10.66
CA PHE A 7 5.08 5.38 11.32
C PHE A 7 4.56 4.82 12.65
N SER A 8 3.29 5.02 12.98
CA SER A 8 2.62 4.42 14.13
C SER A 8 1.98 3.07 13.78
N GLY A 9 1.53 2.33 14.78
CA GLY A 9 0.81 1.06 14.63
C GLY A 9 1.43 -0.08 15.41
N HIS A 10 1.17 -1.31 14.98
CA HIS A 10 1.61 -2.54 15.64
C HIS A 10 2.41 -3.43 14.68
N VAL A 11 3.39 -4.17 15.23
CA VAL A 11 4.11 -5.21 14.51
C VAL A 11 3.39 -6.54 14.78
N HIS A 12 2.96 -7.21 13.70
CA HIS A 12 2.25 -8.47 13.81
C HIS A 12 3.20 -9.61 14.16
N GLN A 13 2.66 -10.61 14.85
CA GLN A 13 3.35 -11.87 15.12
C GLN A 13 2.92 -12.90 14.08
N GLY A 14 3.87 -13.44 13.35
CA GLY A 14 3.61 -14.42 12.30
C GLY A 14 4.88 -14.75 11.53
N THR A 15 4.89 -15.88 10.86
CA THR A 15 6.00 -16.30 9.99
C THR A 15 5.55 -16.17 8.54
N PRO A 16 6.17 -15.28 7.76
CA PRO A 16 5.91 -15.18 6.33
C PRO A 16 6.18 -16.51 5.60
N LYS A 17 5.30 -16.87 4.65
CA LYS A 17 5.28 -18.17 3.97
C LYS A 17 5.86 -18.13 2.55
N GLY A 18 5.94 -16.93 1.95
CA GLY A 18 6.48 -16.72 0.61
C GLY A 18 8.00 -16.85 0.54
N GLN A 19 8.54 -16.66 -0.65
CA GLN A 19 9.96 -16.78 -0.95
C GLN A 19 10.55 -15.44 -1.40
N VAL A 20 11.82 -15.23 -1.10
CA VAL A 20 12.57 -14.06 -1.60
C VAL A 20 13.36 -14.47 -2.83
N THR A 21 13.21 -13.70 -3.91
CA THR A 21 13.95 -13.89 -5.15
C THR A 21 14.39 -12.55 -5.74
N LYS A 22 15.24 -12.57 -6.76
CA LYS A 22 15.52 -11.40 -7.58
C LYS A 22 14.66 -11.43 -8.85
N LEU A 23 13.90 -10.34 -9.05
CA LEU A 23 13.05 -10.17 -10.23
C LEU A 23 13.22 -8.74 -10.77
N HIS A 24 13.52 -8.61 -12.04
CA HIS A 24 13.72 -7.31 -12.71
C HIS A 24 14.64 -6.34 -11.97
N GLY A 25 15.73 -6.88 -11.38
CA GLY A 25 16.74 -6.10 -10.67
C GLY A 25 16.44 -5.76 -9.22
N LEU A 26 15.27 -6.12 -8.70
CA LEU A 26 14.89 -5.91 -7.30
C LEU A 26 14.86 -7.23 -6.52
N ASP A 27 15.06 -7.14 -5.21
CA ASP A 27 14.67 -8.20 -4.29
C ASP A 27 13.14 -8.17 -4.14
N VAL A 28 12.49 -9.31 -4.29
CA VAL A 28 11.03 -9.43 -4.28
C VAL A 28 10.61 -10.57 -3.37
N TYR A 29 9.70 -10.31 -2.47
CA TYR A 29 8.97 -11.35 -1.77
C TYR A 29 7.83 -11.83 -2.68
N VAL A 30 7.82 -13.11 -2.99
CA VAL A 30 6.88 -13.75 -3.91
C VAL A 30 6.02 -14.76 -3.17
N VAL A 31 4.72 -14.70 -3.38
CA VAL A 31 3.78 -15.68 -2.85
C VAL A 31 2.94 -16.24 -3.99
N GLU A 32 2.94 -17.57 -4.12
CA GLU A 32 2.06 -18.28 -5.03
C GLU A 32 0.71 -18.56 -4.34
N PRO A 33 -0.40 -18.60 -5.09
CA PRO A 33 -1.69 -19.01 -4.52
C PRO A 33 -1.67 -20.47 -4.08
N ALA A 34 -2.64 -20.88 -3.26
CA ALA A 34 -2.71 -22.22 -2.69
C ALA A 34 -2.71 -23.38 -3.73
N GLY A 35 -3.13 -23.08 -4.98
CA GLY A 35 -3.09 -24.02 -6.12
C GLY A 35 -1.75 -24.11 -6.86
N GLY A 36 -0.72 -23.36 -6.41
CA GLY A 36 0.55 -23.25 -7.15
C GLY A 36 0.45 -22.41 -8.42
N SER A 37 1.52 -22.41 -9.21
CA SER A 37 1.64 -21.54 -10.41
C SER A 37 0.68 -21.89 -11.56
N ASP A 38 0.22 -23.14 -11.66
CA ASP A 38 -0.62 -23.60 -12.78
C ASP A 38 -2.05 -23.03 -12.77
N GLY A 39 -2.48 -22.46 -11.64
CA GLY A 39 -3.82 -21.87 -11.48
C GLY A 39 -3.85 -20.35 -11.36
N VAL A 40 -2.74 -19.68 -11.64
CA VAL A 40 -2.63 -18.21 -11.52
C VAL A 40 -3.50 -17.52 -12.57
N THR A 41 -4.44 -16.69 -12.11
CA THR A 41 -5.38 -15.95 -12.98
C THR A 41 -5.07 -14.44 -13.04
N GLY A 42 -4.04 -13.98 -12.35
CA GLY A 42 -3.61 -12.58 -12.35
C GLY A 42 -2.44 -12.35 -11.40
N ILE A 43 -1.89 -11.17 -11.46
CA ILE A 43 -0.77 -10.74 -10.63
C ILE A 43 -1.18 -9.51 -9.81
N ILE A 44 -0.94 -9.51 -8.51
CA ILE A 44 -1.04 -8.31 -7.68
C ILE A 44 0.36 -7.91 -7.22
N ILE A 45 0.74 -6.68 -7.50
CA ILE A 45 2.00 -6.10 -7.03
C ILE A 45 1.68 -5.19 -5.85
N ILE A 46 2.14 -5.57 -4.66
CA ILE A 46 1.99 -4.76 -3.46
C ILE A 46 3.09 -3.70 -3.45
N ILE A 47 2.68 -2.44 -3.32
CA ILE A 47 3.58 -1.32 -3.08
C ILE A 47 3.49 -1.00 -1.59
N PRO A 48 4.54 -1.33 -0.80
CA PRO A 48 4.46 -1.32 0.64
C PRO A 48 4.30 0.09 1.23
N ASP A 49 4.02 0.11 2.51
CA ASP A 49 4.12 1.34 3.30
C ASP A 49 5.59 1.74 3.56
N ALA A 50 5.79 2.75 4.39
CA ALA A 50 7.11 3.29 4.70
C ALA A 50 8.10 2.25 5.26
N PHE A 51 7.62 1.15 5.84
CA PHE A 51 8.46 0.09 6.40
C PHE A 51 8.98 -0.91 5.34
N GLY A 52 8.50 -0.81 4.10
CA GLY A 52 9.04 -1.51 2.96
C GLY A 52 8.71 -3.01 2.91
N TRP A 53 9.25 -3.66 1.89
CA TRP A 53 8.98 -5.05 1.55
C TRP A 53 9.45 -6.08 2.59
N ASN A 54 10.46 -5.74 3.41
CA ASN A 54 11.01 -6.64 4.42
C ASN A 54 10.24 -6.57 5.76
N PHE A 55 9.31 -5.66 5.91
CA PHE A 55 8.49 -5.53 7.10
C PHE A 55 7.53 -6.71 7.20
N VAL A 56 7.52 -7.39 8.35
CA VAL A 56 6.78 -8.64 8.56
C VAL A 56 5.30 -8.50 8.22
N ASN A 57 4.67 -7.38 8.57
CA ASN A 57 3.25 -7.15 8.31
C ASN A 57 2.93 -7.09 6.81
N ASN A 58 3.78 -6.44 6.00
CA ASN A 58 3.61 -6.38 4.55
C ASN A 58 3.74 -7.77 3.92
N ARG A 59 4.62 -8.62 4.44
CA ARG A 59 4.76 -10.01 3.98
C ARG A 59 3.57 -10.87 4.38
N ILE A 60 3.08 -10.73 5.62
CA ILE A 60 1.86 -11.43 6.07
C ILE A 60 0.65 -11.00 5.22
N LEU A 61 0.53 -9.71 4.91
CA LEU A 61 -0.52 -9.22 4.01
C LEU A 61 -0.43 -9.85 2.62
N ALA A 62 0.79 -9.98 2.07
CA ALA A 62 1.01 -10.66 0.80
C ALA A 62 0.61 -12.14 0.85
N ASP A 63 0.92 -12.84 1.94
CA ASP A 63 0.50 -14.22 2.17
C ASP A 63 -1.04 -14.34 2.20
N HIS A 64 -1.72 -13.46 2.92
CA HIS A 64 -3.19 -13.43 2.99
C HIS A 64 -3.83 -13.19 1.61
N TYR A 65 -3.26 -12.29 0.81
CA TYR A 65 -3.77 -12.04 -0.54
C TYR A 65 -3.66 -13.30 -1.42
N ALA A 66 -2.52 -13.99 -1.38
CA ALA A 66 -2.33 -15.21 -2.13
C ALA A 66 -3.22 -16.37 -1.63
N GLU A 67 -3.36 -16.54 -0.31
CA GLU A 67 -4.20 -17.56 0.31
C GLU A 67 -5.70 -17.42 -0.03
N LYS A 68 -6.17 -16.16 -0.10
CA LYS A 68 -7.58 -15.85 -0.35
C LYS A 68 -7.94 -15.69 -1.84
N SER A 69 -6.97 -15.86 -2.74
CA SER A 69 -7.15 -15.61 -4.17
C SER A 69 -6.45 -16.64 -5.06
N LYS A 70 -6.59 -16.48 -6.37
CA LYS A 70 -5.82 -17.21 -7.39
C LYS A 70 -4.73 -16.32 -8.01
N TYR A 71 -4.27 -15.31 -7.29
CA TYR A 71 -3.31 -14.36 -7.79
C TYR A 71 -1.91 -14.67 -7.26
N LYS A 72 -0.92 -14.48 -8.11
CA LYS A 72 0.47 -14.43 -7.71
C LYS A 72 0.77 -13.05 -7.14
N ILE A 73 1.40 -13.00 -5.97
CA ILE A 73 1.66 -11.75 -5.27
C ILE A 73 3.15 -11.44 -5.33
N TYR A 74 3.46 -10.22 -5.74
CA TYR A 74 4.81 -9.64 -5.69
C TYR A 74 4.85 -8.49 -4.70
N LEU A 75 5.86 -8.48 -3.84
CA LEU A 75 6.15 -7.39 -2.90
C LEU A 75 7.63 -7.00 -3.07
N PRO A 76 7.93 -6.05 -4.00
CA PRO A 76 9.30 -5.66 -4.35
C PRO A 76 9.92 -4.66 -3.37
N ASP A 77 11.26 -4.66 -3.31
CA ASP A 77 12.04 -3.62 -2.65
C ASP A 77 12.15 -2.34 -3.50
N PHE A 78 11.07 -1.57 -3.55
CA PHE A 78 11.07 -0.27 -4.25
C PHE A 78 11.91 0.80 -3.58
N MET A 79 12.39 0.54 -2.36
CA MET A 79 13.18 1.49 -1.57
C MET A 79 14.68 1.16 -1.53
N HIS A 80 15.12 0.11 -2.24
CA HIS A 80 16.52 -0.32 -2.30
C HIS A 80 17.17 -0.45 -0.91
N GLY A 81 16.48 -1.12 0.03
CA GLY A 81 16.94 -1.31 1.41
C GLY A 81 16.87 -0.05 2.29
N ARG A 82 16.28 1.05 1.81
CA ARG A 82 16.20 2.33 2.54
C ARG A 82 14.80 2.61 3.11
N ALA A 83 14.08 1.56 3.44
CA ALA A 83 12.81 1.64 4.15
C ALA A 83 13.02 2.15 5.58
N ALA A 84 11.95 2.64 6.19
CA ALA A 84 11.96 2.99 7.60
C ALA A 84 12.19 1.72 8.44
N PRO A 85 13.08 1.75 9.44
CA PRO A 85 13.35 0.58 10.26
C PRO A 85 12.16 0.24 11.16
N ALA A 86 11.89 -1.05 11.37
CA ALA A 86 10.74 -1.53 12.14
C ALA A 86 10.69 -0.97 13.58
N TRP A 87 11.86 -0.74 14.23
CA TRP A 87 11.90 -0.14 15.56
C TRP A 87 11.30 1.27 15.64
N LEU A 88 11.13 1.94 14.50
CA LEU A 88 10.50 3.26 14.47
C LEU A 88 9.04 3.20 14.91
N VAL A 89 8.34 2.07 14.74
CA VAL A 89 6.97 1.88 15.25
C VAL A 89 6.91 2.10 16.75
N ASP A 90 7.81 1.46 17.51
CA ASP A 90 7.86 1.59 18.97
C ASP A 90 8.35 2.98 19.41
N THR A 91 9.31 3.55 18.68
CA THR A 91 9.77 4.91 18.90
C THR A 91 8.65 5.94 18.71
N MET A 92 7.86 5.80 17.65
CA MET A 92 6.72 6.70 17.41
C MET A 92 5.64 6.53 18.47
N ARG A 93 5.38 5.30 18.93
CA ARG A 93 4.48 5.06 20.06
C ARG A 93 4.98 5.77 21.33
N ALA A 94 6.28 5.70 21.63
CA ALA A 94 6.90 6.40 22.75
C ALA A 94 6.82 7.94 22.62
N VAL A 95 7.00 8.48 21.42
CA VAL A 95 6.83 9.93 21.16
C VAL A 95 5.40 10.40 21.42
N LEU A 96 4.40 9.59 21.08
CA LEU A 96 2.97 9.93 21.24
C LEU A 96 2.50 9.76 22.67
N LYS A 97 3.18 8.91 23.46
CA LYS A 97 2.83 8.66 24.87
C LYS A 97 3.16 9.86 25.76
N THR A 98 2.23 10.22 26.67
CA THR A 98 2.35 11.39 27.55
C THR A 98 1.81 11.14 28.96
N ASP A 99 1.69 9.88 29.38
CA ASP A 99 0.96 9.48 30.57
C ASP A 99 1.78 9.68 31.84
N THR A 100 3.11 9.65 31.75
CA THR A 100 4.01 9.71 32.90
C THR A 100 5.11 10.77 32.74
N LEU A 101 5.71 11.20 33.87
CA LEU A 101 6.87 12.08 33.86
C LEU A 101 8.05 11.44 33.10
N TYR A 102 8.21 10.13 33.17
CA TYR A 102 9.23 9.38 32.41
C TYR A 102 9.03 9.54 30.89
N ASP A 103 7.80 9.45 30.41
CA ASP A 103 7.48 9.66 28.99
C ASP A 103 7.91 11.06 28.54
N TRP A 104 7.68 12.07 29.35
CA TRP A 104 8.10 13.45 29.06
C TRP A 104 9.61 13.63 29.05
N LEU A 105 10.33 13.03 29.99
CA LEU A 105 11.78 13.12 30.09
C LEU A 105 12.51 12.37 28.93
N THR A 106 11.95 11.26 28.47
CA THR A 106 12.52 10.46 27.37
C THR A 106 12.10 10.94 25.98
N LYS A 107 11.06 11.76 25.89
CA LYS A 107 10.51 12.27 24.64
C LYS A 107 11.55 12.92 23.70
N PRO A 108 12.46 13.81 24.16
CA PRO A 108 13.47 14.41 23.28
C PRO A 108 14.39 13.37 22.62
N TYR A 109 14.76 12.31 23.35
CA TYR A 109 15.53 11.20 22.81
C TYR A 109 14.76 10.44 21.71
N HIS A 110 13.50 10.07 21.95
CA HIS A 110 12.67 9.38 20.97
C HIS A 110 12.40 10.25 19.74
N VAL A 111 12.21 11.55 19.92
CA VAL A 111 12.07 12.49 18.78
C VAL A 111 13.36 12.54 17.95
N ALA A 112 14.53 12.60 18.59
CA ALA A 112 15.81 12.60 17.88
C ALA A 112 16.01 11.30 17.07
N CYS A 113 15.72 10.14 17.67
CA CYS A 113 15.75 8.86 16.99
C CYS A 113 14.77 8.80 15.81
N ALA A 114 13.53 9.27 16.00
CA ALA A 114 12.53 9.33 14.94
C ALA A 114 13.01 10.21 13.77
N LEU A 115 13.55 11.39 14.04
CA LEU A 115 14.09 12.28 13.01
C LEU A 115 15.27 11.66 12.27
N ALA A 116 16.17 10.98 12.98
CA ALA A 116 17.32 10.31 12.37
C ALA A 116 16.92 9.21 11.38
N ALA A 117 15.81 8.50 11.61
CA ALA A 117 15.27 7.51 10.67
C ALA A 117 14.44 8.16 9.56
N PHE A 118 13.65 9.16 9.89
CA PHE A 118 12.67 9.77 9.04
C PHE A 118 13.26 10.66 7.94
N VAL A 119 14.25 11.49 8.29
CA VAL A 119 14.86 12.43 7.33
C VAL A 119 15.52 11.69 6.15
N PRO A 120 16.36 10.66 6.36
CA PRO A 120 16.88 9.85 5.27
C PRO A 120 15.77 9.17 4.45
N PHE A 121 14.75 8.61 5.12
CA PHE A 121 13.63 7.98 4.44
C PHE A 121 12.97 8.93 3.43
N ILE A 122 12.58 10.14 3.86
CA ILE A 122 11.95 11.14 2.97
C ILE A 122 12.88 11.54 1.83
N TYR A 123 14.16 11.74 2.13
CA TYR A 123 15.13 12.18 1.12
C TYR A 123 15.30 11.14 0.01
N TYR A 124 15.43 9.86 0.36
CA TYR A 124 15.66 8.79 -0.61
C TYR A 124 14.38 8.28 -1.27
N ASN A 125 13.26 8.26 -0.55
CA ASN A 125 12.00 7.67 -1.01
C ASN A 125 10.92 8.70 -1.35
N SER A 126 11.33 9.93 -1.74
CA SER A 126 10.35 10.87 -2.29
C SER A 126 9.68 10.29 -3.53
N PRO A 127 8.37 10.52 -3.77
CA PRO A 127 7.65 9.95 -4.91
C PRO A 127 8.34 10.15 -6.26
N THR A 128 8.92 11.34 -6.48
CA THR A 128 9.62 11.66 -7.72
C THR A 128 10.88 10.79 -7.92
N LYS A 129 11.62 10.48 -6.84
CA LYS A 129 12.84 9.66 -6.93
C LYS A 129 12.56 8.18 -7.07
N SER A 130 11.50 7.68 -6.43
CA SER A 130 11.13 6.27 -6.44
C SER A 130 10.26 5.87 -7.64
N TRP A 131 9.58 6.83 -8.27
CA TRP A 131 8.70 6.57 -9.40
C TRP A 131 9.37 5.80 -10.56
N PRO A 132 10.59 6.15 -11.03
CA PRO A 132 11.24 5.39 -12.10
C PRO A 132 11.45 3.91 -11.77
N THR A 133 11.78 3.58 -10.50
CA THR A 133 11.93 2.19 -10.07
C THR A 133 10.59 1.46 -10.08
N VAL A 134 9.52 2.09 -9.56
CA VAL A 134 8.17 1.52 -9.57
C VAL A 134 7.72 1.31 -11.02
N GLN A 135 7.77 2.34 -11.85
CA GLN A 135 7.33 2.26 -13.24
C GLN A 135 8.07 1.19 -14.04
N SER A 136 9.41 1.13 -13.92
CA SER A 136 10.20 0.14 -14.65
C SER A 136 9.92 -1.29 -14.22
N PHE A 137 9.68 -1.53 -12.93
CA PHE A 137 9.31 -2.86 -12.45
C PHE A 137 7.94 -3.29 -13.00
N PHE A 138 6.92 -2.43 -12.92
CA PHE A 138 5.60 -2.72 -13.48
C PHE A 138 5.68 -2.94 -15.00
N ALA A 139 6.46 -2.14 -15.72
CA ALA A 139 6.68 -2.31 -17.16
C ALA A 139 7.34 -3.66 -17.49
N ALA A 140 8.35 -4.05 -16.71
CA ALA A 140 9.01 -5.33 -16.91
C ALA A 140 8.08 -6.52 -16.60
N VAL A 141 7.30 -6.47 -15.53
CA VAL A 141 6.28 -7.51 -15.23
C VAL A 141 5.23 -7.56 -16.33
N ARG A 142 4.75 -6.41 -16.85
CA ARG A 142 3.77 -6.37 -17.95
C ARG A 142 4.30 -7.03 -19.22
N GLN A 143 5.59 -6.91 -19.51
CA GLN A 143 6.22 -7.49 -20.69
C GLN A 143 6.58 -8.97 -20.54
N ASN A 144 6.68 -9.48 -19.32
CA ASN A 144 7.11 -10.86 -19.02
C ASN A 144 6.01 -11.65 -18.34
N GLU A 145 6.00 -11.72 -17.01
CA GLU A 145 5.09 -12.57 -16.21
C GLU A 145 3.62 -12.20 -16.39
N GLY A 146 3.34 -10.93 -16.61
CA GLY A 146 2.00 -10.36 -16.81
C GLY A 146 1.60 -10.15 -18.27
N ALA A 147 2.36 -10.69 -19.25
CA ALA A 147 2.07 -10.48 -20.67
C ALA A 147 0.67 -10.97 -21.08
N GLN A 148 0.19 -12.04 -20.44
CA GLN A 148 -1.11 -12.65 -20.72
C GLN A 148 -2.01 -12.66 -19.47
N LEU A 149 -1.66 -11.90 -18.42
CA LEU A 149 -2.39 -11.86 -17.16
C LEU A 149 -2.76 -10.42 -16.80
N PRO A 150 -3.91 -10.20 -16.15
CA PRO A 150 -4.21 -8.90 -15.56
C PRO A 150 -3.24 -8.59 -14.42
N ILE A 151 -2.86 -7.33 -14.29
CA ILE A 151 -1.99 -6.83 -13.23
C ILE A 151 -2.74 -5.81 -12.39
N GLY A 152 -2.72 -6.00 -11.07
CA GLY A 152 -3.19 -5.05 -10.06
C GLY A 152 -2.06 -4.40 -9.29
N ALA A 153 -2.26 -3.16 -8.90
CA ALA A 153 -1.41 -2.47 -7.93
C ALA A 153 -2.15 -2.31 -6.60
N ALA A 154 -1.60 -2.85 -5.51
CA ALA A 154 -2.14 -2.66 -4.16
C ALA A 154 -1.16 -1.82 -3.33
N GLY A 155 -1.45 -0.54 -3.13
CA GLY A 155 -0.54 0.38 -2.46
C GLY A 155 -1.03 0.86 -1.10
N PHE A 156 -0.12 0.90 -0.13
CA PHE A 156 -0.43 1.28 1.25
C PHE A 156 0.43 2.46 1.70
N CYS A 157 -0.17 3.45 2.36
CA CYS A 157 0.52 4.64 2.84
C CYS A 157 1.37 5.29 1.71
N TRP A 158 2.70 5.23 1.79
CA TRP A 158 3.63 5.67 0.76
C TRP A 158 3.34 5.02 -0.60
N GLY A 159 3.08 3.72 -0.62
CA GLY A 159 2.72 2.98 -1.83
C GLY A 159 1.42 3.45 -2.48
N GLY A 160 0.52 4.04 -1.71
CA GLY A 160 -0.74 4.59 -2.21
C GLY A 160 -0.56 5.71 -3.23
N LYS A 161 0.46 6.57 -3.04
CA LYS A 161 0.82 7.59 -4.05
C LYS A 161 1.19 6.97 -5.39
N HIS A 162 1.98 5.90 -5.37
CA HIS A 162 2.41 5.21 -6.58
C HIS A 162 1.25 4.47 -7.27
N THR A 163 0.38 3.84 -6.48
CA THR A 163 -0.84 3.20 -7.02
C THR A 163 -1.73 4.22 -7.72
N VAL A 164 -1.98 5.38 -7.11
CA VAL A 164 -2.75 6.45 -7.74
C VAL A 164 -2.03 6.97 -9.00
N THR A 165 -0.70 7.09 -8.99
CA THR A 165 0.07 7.50 -10.18
C THR A 165 -0.02 6.45 -11.31
N LEU A 166 0.03 5.16 -11.00
CA LEU A 166 -0.21 4.08 -11.97
C LEU A 166 -1.63 4.16 -12.54
N ALA A 167 -2.63 4.42 -11.70
CA ALA A 167 -4.03 4.54 -12.09
C ALA A 167 -4.33 5.81 -12.93
N GLN A 168 -3.38 6.72 -13.10
CA GLN A 168 -3.47 7.84 -14.05
C GLN A 168 -3.22 7.44 -15.51
N GLY A 169 -3.19 6.14 -15.83
CA GLY A 169 -2.95 5.64 -17.17
C GLY A 169 -1.46 5.47 -17.50
N ALA A 170 -0.65 5.12 -16.49
CA ALA A 170 0.76 4.82 -16.74
C ALA A 170 0.90 3.64 -17.70
N GLU A 171 1.72 3.81 -18.75
CA GLU A 171 1.90 2.82 -19.81
C GLU A 171 3.37 2.64 -20.17
N ALA A 172 3.67 1.52 -20.83
CA ALA A 172 4.93 1.26 -21.49
C ALA A 172 4.66 0.50 -22.80
N ASN A 173 5.32 0.92 -23.88
CA ASN A 173 5.14 0.33 -25.22
C ASN A 173 3.67 0.26 -25.66
N GLY A 174 2.87 1.25 -25.34
CA GLY A 174 1.43 1.31 -25.68
C GLY A 174 0.54 0.36 -24.88
N GLN A 175 1.03 -0.22 -23.78
CA GLN A 175 0.26 -1.08 -22.89
C GLN A 175 0.16 -0.46 -21.50
N LEU A 176 -1.05 -0.44 -20.93
CA LEU A 176 -1.30 -0.02 -19.56
C LEU A 176 -0.54 -0.94 -18.58
N LEU A 177 0.11 -0.34 -17.60
CA LEU A 177 0.91 -1.07 -16.61
C LEU A 177 0.05 -1.87 -15.63
N ILE A 178 -1.16 -1.38 -15.34
CA ILE A 178 -2.12 -2.04 -14.46
C ILE A 178 -3.52 -2.07 -15.07
N ASN A 179 -4.33 -3.03 -14.67
CA ASN A 179 -5.74 -3.15 -15.02
C ASN A 179 -6.65 -2.55 -13.92
N ALA A 180 -6.21 -2.59 -12.68
CA ALA A 180 -6.91 -2.00 -11.53
C ALA A 180 -5.93 -1.59 -10.43
N GLY A 181 -6.30 -0.58 -9.64
CA GLY A 181 -5.59 -0.16 -8.45
C GLY A 181 -6.43 -0.32 -7.17
N PHE A 182 -5.80 -0.67 -6.07
CA PHE A 182 -6.36 -0.57 -4.73
C PHE A 182 -5.40 0.23 -3.85
N THR A 183 -5.91 1.14 -3.03
CA THR A 183 -5.07 1.84 -2.06
C THR A 183 -5.70 1.89 -0.68
N GLY A 184 -4.93 1.43 0.31
CA GLY A 184 -5.26 1.54 1.72
C GLY A 184 -4.53 2.73 2.37
N HIS A 185 -5.26 3.57 3.11
CA HIS A 185 -4.72 4.72 3.85
C HIS A 185 -3.58 5.46 3.11
N PRO A 186 -3.81 5.93 1.85
CA PRO A 186 -2.75 6.52 1.04
C PRO A 186 -2.18 7.80 1.67
N SER A 187 -0.90 8.07 1.39
CA SER A 187 -0.24 9.31 1.78
C SER A 187 0.36 10.04 0.57
N LEU A 188 0.83 11.27 0.77
CA LEU A 188 1.55 12.08 -0.23
C LEU A 188 0.74 12.41 -1.51
N LEU A 189 -0.59 12.31 -1.46
CA LEU A 189 -1.45 12.72 -2.58
C LEU A 189 -1.55 14.24 -2.69
N ASP A 190 -1.44 14.78 -3.89
CA ASP A 190 -1.79 16.16 -4.24
C ASP A 190 -3.26 16.21 -4.67
N ILE A 191 -4.15 16.42 -3.71
CA ILE A 191 -5.61 16.46 -3.93
C ILE A 191 -6.02 17.92 -4.20
N PRO A 192 -6.72 18.22 -5.27
CA PRO A 192 -7.46 17.29 -6.17
C PRO A 192 -6.67 16.71 -7.36
N LYS A 193 -5.52 17.26 -7.72
CA LYS A 193 -4.82 17.02 -8.99
C LYS A 193 -4.51 15.56 -9.30
N ASP A 194 -4.14 14.76 -8.29
CA ASP A 194 -3.83 13.34 -8.49
C ASP A 194 -5.09 12.55 -8.83
N ILE A 195 -6.22 12.92 -8.25
CA ILE A 195 -7.50 12.22 -8.42
C ILE A 195 -8.16 12.57 -9.77
N GLU A 196 -8.04 13.82 -10.19
CA GLU A 196 -8.57 14.28 -11.49
C GLU A 196 -7.97 13.53 -12.69
N LYS A 197 -6.73 13.03 -12.55
CA LYS A 197 -6.02 12.32 -13.62
C LYS A 197 -6.31 10.83 -13.69
N ILE A 198 -6.99 10.26 -12.69
CA ILE A 198 -7.28 8.81 -12.66
C ILE A 198 -8.09 8.42 -13.90
N SER A 199 -7.64 7.40 -14.62
CA SER A 199 -8.24 6.87 -15.84
C SER A 199 -8.36 5.34 -15.84
N ILE A 200 -7.89 4.67 -14.78
CA ILE A 200 -7.96 3.21 -14.58
C ILE A 200 -8.79 2.94 -13.32
N PRO A 201 -9.55 1.84 -13.27
CA PRO A 201 -10.33 1.45 -12.10
C PRO A 201 -9.53 1.50 -10.79
N VAL A 202 -10.07 2.16 -9.76
CA VAL A 202 -9.37 2.33 -8.49
C VAL A 202 -10.31 2.27 -7.28
N SER A 203 -9.89 1.54 -6.24
CA SER A 203 -10.61 1.45 -4.97
C SER A 203 -9.76 2.04 -3.83
N PHE A 204 -10.41 2.82 -2.96
CA PHE A 204 -9.81 3.47 -1.79
C PHE A 204 -10.39 2.90 -0.51
N ALA A 205 -9.52 2.50 0.43
CA ALA A 205 -9.86 2.19 1.82
C ALA A 205 -9.31 3.29 2.73
N LEU A 206 -10.20 4.12 3.29
CA LEU A 206 -9.85 5.31 4.07
C LEU A 206 -10.31 5.16 5.52
N GLY A 207 -9.44 5.46 6.48
CA GLY A 207 -9.77 5.46 7.90
C GLY A 207 -10.41 6.77 8.35
N GLU A 208 -11.40 6.70 9.24
CA GLU A 208 -12.10 7.88 9.79
C GLU A 208 -11.14 8.80 10.56
N HIS A 209 -10.22 8.20 11.32
CA HIS A 209 -9.24 8.93 12.16
C HIS A 209 -7.88 9.08 11.48
N ASP A 210 -7.84 8.98 10.15
CA ASP A 210 -6.60 9.20 9.38
C ASP A 210 -6.32 10.70 9.25
N ASN A 211 -5.27 11.16 9.92
CA ASN A 211 -4.88 12.58 9.90
C ASN A 211 -4.08 12.98 8.64
N VAL A 212 -3.72 12.02 7.78
CA VAL A 212 -2.96 12.27 6.54
C VAL A 212 -3.85 12.85 5.45
N ILE A 213 -5.07 12.34 5.32
CA ILE A 213 -6.08 12.86 4.39
C ILE A 213 -7.24 13.45 5.21
N LYS A 214 -7.43 14.76 5.10
CA LYS A 214 -8.46 15.48 5.85
C LYS A 214 -9.87 15.14 5.35
N PRO A 215 -10.91 15.26 6.19
CA PRO A 215 -12.29 15.01 5.78
C PRO A 215 -12.73 15.81 4.53
N THR A 216 -12.27 17.05 4.40
CA THR A 216 -12.53 17.88 3.20
C THR A 216 -11.89 17.31 1.94
N GLN A 217 -10.71 16.72 2.04
CA GLN A 217 -10.03 16.07 0.93
C GLN A 217 -10.72 14.74 0.57
N ILE A 218 -11.21 13.99 1.57
CA ILE A 218 -12.02 12.78 1.35
C ILE A 218 -13.29 13.13 0.55
N ALA A 219 -13.97 14.23 0.93
CA ALA A 219 -15.14 14.70 0.20
C ALA A 219 -14.79 15.09 -1.26
N GLN A 220 -13.63 15.71 -1.49
CA GLN A 220 -13.14 16.03 -2.84
C GLN A 220 -12.85 14.74 -3.64
N ILE A 221 -12.17 13.74 -3.07
CA ILE A 221 -11.91 12.45 -3.72
C ILE A 221 -13.24 11.83 -4.18
N LYS A 222 -14.21 11.70 -3.26
CA LYS A 222 -15.51 11.12 -3.57
C LYS A 222 -16.23 11.87 -4.68
N ARG A 223 -16.26 13.22 -4.62
CA ARG A 223 -16.90 14.05 -5.64
C ARG A 223 -16.26 13.83 -7.02
N ILE A 224 -14.93 13.94 -7.10
CA ILE A 224 -14.22 13.82 -8.39
C ILE A 224 -14.40 12.42 -8.99
N LEU A 225 -14.32 11.36 -8.18
CA LEU A 225 -14.49 10.00 -8.67
C LEU A 225 -15.94 9.73 -9.10
N ASN A 226 -16.93 10.23 -8.38
CA ASN A 226 -18.34 10.14 -8.81
C ASN A 226 -18.61 10.88 -10.14
N GLU A 227 -17.97 12.03 -10.35
CA GLU A 227 -18.08 12.77 -11.63
C GLU A 227 -17.47 12.00 -12.82
N LYS A 228 -16.60 11.02 -12.54
CA LYS A 228 -15.92 10.17 -13.53
C LYS A 228 -16.53 8.77 -13.68
N GLU A 229 -17.54 8.41 -12.89
CA GLU A 229 -18.06 7.04 -12.77
C GLU A 229 -18.55 6.45 -14.09
N GLU A 230 -19.05 7.27 -15.02
CA GLU A 230 -19.45 6.81 -16.36
C GLU A 230 -18.27 6.30 -17.21
N ASN A 231 -17.04 6.74 -16.91
CA ASN A 231 -15.84 6.43 -17.70
C ASN A 231 -14.84 5.58 -16.94
N VAL A 232 -14.79 5.70 -15.60
CA VAL A 232 -13.80 5.04 -14.74
C VAL A 232 -14.48 4.47 -13.50
N SER A 233 -14.50 3.16 -13.40
CA SER A 233 -15.00 2.49 -12.18
C SER A 233 -14.18 2.91 -10.97
N SER A 234 -14.84 3.30 -9.89
CA SER A 234 -14.18 3.69 -8.66
C SER A 234 -14.97 3.30 -7.41
N GLU A 235 -14.25 3.11 -6.30
CA GLU A 235 -14.83 2.83 -5.00
C GLU A 235 -14.10 3.62 -3.91
N VAL A 236 -14.85 4.24 -3.01
CA VAL A 236 -14.28 4.90 -1.81
C VAL A 236 -15.01 4.41 -0.57
N LYS A 237 -14.40 3.46 0.14
CA LYS A 237 -14.95 2.91 1.38
C LYS A 237 -14.31 3.56 2.60
N MET A 238 -15.15 3.99 3.54
CA MET A 238 -14.72 4.52 4.84
C MET A 238 -14.73 3.42 5.88
N TYR A 239 -13.68 3.39 6.68
CA TYR A 239 -13.51 2.49 7.82
C TYR A 239 -13.55 3.29 9.10
N TYR A 240 -14.53 3.00 9.95
CA TYR A 240 -14.80 3.78 11.14
C TYR A 240 -13.98 3.31 12.33
N GLY A 241 -13.57 4.25 13.20
CA GLY A 241 -12.79 3.98 14.39
C GLY A 241 -11.31 3.64 14.15
N VAL A 242 -10.83 3.69 12.90
CA VAL A 242 -9.43 3.39 12.58
C VAL A 242 -8.71 4.59 11.99
N GLY A 243 -7.40 4.65 12.25
CA GLY A 243 -6.50 5.70 11.78
C GLY A 243 -5.57 5.23 10.66
N HIS A 244 -4.56 6.06 10.38
CA HIS A 244 -3.58 5.76 9.35
C HIS A 244 -2.81 4.47 9.64
N GLY A 245 -2.58 3.66 8.62
CA GLY A 245 -1.87 2.39 8.73
C GLY A 245 -2.76 1.17 9.02
N PHE A 246 -4.06 1.34 9.23
CA PHE A 246 -4.96 0.28 9.68
C PHE A 246 -4.97 -0.98 8.78
N CYS A 247 -4.78 -0.84 7.48
CA CYS A 247 -4.75 -2.01 6.57
C CYS A 247 -3.53 -2.91 6.78
N VAL A 248 -2.44 -2.39 7.36
CA VAL A 248 -1.15 -3.11 7.46
C VAL A 248 -0.71 -3.27 8.91
N ARG A 249 -0.99 -2.29 9.76
CA ARG A 249 -0.44 -2.19 11.12
C ARG A 249 -1.53 -2.09 12.19
N ALA A 250 -2.71 -2.66 11.94
CA ALA A 250 -3.76 -2.75 12.95
C ALA A 250 -3.27 -3.46 14.21
N ASP A 251 -3.80 -3.10 15.37
CA ASP A 251 -3.62 -3.91 16.57
C ASP A 251 -4.54 -5.14 16.50
N THR A 252 -3.97 -6.27 16.14
CA THR A 252 -4.70 -7.54 16.00
C THR A 252 -5.26 -8.07 17.32
N LYS A 253 -4.89 -7.47 18.45
CA LYS A 253 -5.49 -7.79 19.77
C LYS A 253 -6.83 -7.07 19.99
N LEU A 254 -7.08 -6.01 19.20
CA LEU A 254 -8.33 -5.27 19.23
C LEU A 254 -9.24 -5.80 18.12
N LEU A 255 -10.29 -6.55 18.50
CA LEU A 255 -11.19 -7.23 17.57
C LEU A 255 -11.75 -6.32 16.48
N ASP A 256 -12.09 -5.08 16.80
CA ASP A 256 -12.61 -4.12 15.82
C ASP A 256 -11.53 -3.66 14.83
N ALA A 257 -10.31 -3.42 15.29
CA ALA A 257 -9.21 -3.01 14.41
C ALA A 257 -8.80 -4.15 13.46
N ASP A 258 -8.72 -5.38 13.96
CA ASP A 258 -8.44 -6.57 13.19
C ASP A 258 -9.52 -6.86 12.15
N ARG A 259 -10.80 -6.74 12.54
CA ARG A 259 -11.93 -6.86 11.62
C ARG A 259 -11.88 -5.82 10.49
N GLN A 260 -11.61 -4.55 10.81
CA GLN A 260 -11.52 -3.48 9.81
C GLN A 260 -10.36 -3.73 8.82
N ALA A 261 -9.21 -4.20 9.30
CA ALA A 261 -8.09 -4.59 8.43
C ALA A 261 -8.46 -5.75 7.51
N THR A 262 -9.08 -6.80 8.05
CA THR A 262 -9.58 -7.96 7.27
C THR A 262 -10.63 -7.55 6.24
N GLU A 263 -11.54 -6.65 6.58
CA GLU A 263 -12.52 -6.12 5.63
C GLU A 263 -11.87 -5.32 4.50
N ALA A 264 -10.77 -4.58 4.77
CA ALA A 264 -10.03 -3.87 3.74
C ALA A 264 -9.26 -4.84 2.80
N GLU A 265 -8.71 -5.94 3.32
CA GLU A 265 -8.17 -7.03 2.49
C GLU A 265 -9.25 -7.61 1.56
N ASN A 266 -10.42 -7.91 2.09
CA ASN A 266 -11.54 -8.46 1.32
C ASN A 266 -12.05 -7.45 0.27
N GLN A 267 -12.07 -6.15 0.58
CA GLN A 267 -12.39 -5.09 -0.39
C GLN A 267 -11.39 -5.12 -1.56
N ALA A 268 -10.08 -5.17 -1.27
CA ALA A 268 -9.04 -5.23 -2.29
C ALA A 268 -9.21 -6.44 -3.22
N LEU A 269 -9.40 -7.63 -2.65
CA LEU A 269 -9.55 -8.86 -3.43
C LEU A 269 -10.85 -8.87 -4.24
N ALA A 270 -11.97 -8.40 -3.68
CA ALA A 270 -13.23 -8.26 -4.42
C ALA A 270 -13.10 -7.26 -5.58
N TRP A 271 -12.34 -6.16 -5.37
CA TRP A 271 -12.04 -5.18 -6.40
C TRP A 271 -11.25 -5.80 -7.56
N PHE A 272 -10.15 -6.49 -7.26
CA PHE A 272 -9.35 -7.16 -8.29
C PHE A 272 -10.12 -8.27 -8.99
N ASN A 273 -10.90 -9.08 -8.26
CA ASN A 273 -11.75 -10.14 -8.86
C ASN A 273 -12.71 -9.55 -9.91
N ARG A 274 -13.33 -8.42 -9.63
CA ARG A 274 -14.24 -7.74 -10.54
C ARG A 274 -13.53 -7.31 -11.83
N HIS A 275 -12.41 -6.62 -11.70
CA HIS A 275 -11.72 -5.99 -12.83
C HIS A 275 -10.76 -6.91 -13.59
N PHE A 276 -10.43 -8.07 -13.04
CA PHE A 276 -9.64 -9.09 -13.71
C PHE A 276 -10.49 -10.05 -14.54
N ALA A 277 -11.76 -10.22 -14.18
CA ALA A 277 -12.69 -11.02 -14.99
C ALA A 277 -12.84 -10.48 -16.41
N ASP A 278 -12.85 -9.16 -16.57
CA ASP A 278 -12.99 -8.49 -17.87
C ASP A 278 -11.75 -8.66 -18.77
N PHE A 279 -10.59 -9.03 -18.21
CA PHE A 279 -9.37 -9.25 -18.98
C PHE A 279 -9.36 -10.60 -19.70
N SER A 280 -10.15 -11.56 -19.22
CA SER A 280 -10.20 -12.93 -19.71
C SER A 280 -11.26 -13.13 -20.80
N SER A 281 -12.04 -12.10 -21.10
CA SER A 281 -13.10 -12.06 -22.13
C SER A 281 -12.62 -11.32 -23.38
#